data_f539d3c8a71af139157d8b9f348074c9
#
_entry.id   f539d3c8a71af139157d8b9f348074c9
#
_cell.length_a   1.000
_cell.length_b   1.000
_cell.length_c   1.000
_cell.angle_alpha   90.00
_cell.angle_beta   90.00
_cell.angle_gamma   90.00
#
_symmetry.space_group_name_H-M   'P 1'
#
loop_
_entity.id
_entity.type
_entity.pdbx_description
1 polymer ?
#
loop_
_entity_poly.entity_id
_entity_poly.type
_entity_poly.pdbx_seq_one_letter_code
_entity_poly.pdbx_strand_id
1 'polypeptide(L)'
;MAQTSKDPVDLVREGVRKVVPEPARRFLRRLVSGSPVPPESASLTLTPTDPAVPGPGGGPVPGIYETLYEQHAERHDDYTVVGEGIERFGRLELAILQKEGLQPTQTLVDLGCGIGRLAAQVVPWLVGGHYIGTDISQQILTRAAHRIAVVVPDPPSKVTWIKQSDNTFPIPDATVDMVCAFSVFTHTEHEDTYNILKDARRITRPGGTFVLSCLPMDLDASRVIFVNSSKVDFNARWSDVRNVTTSVDLMEMIALMAGWKTKAWYRGDQKHFVVDGELNNFGQSVMVLEAH
;
A
#
# COMPACT_ATOMS: atom_id res chain seq x y z
N MET A 1 -30.14 27.65 29.06
CA MET A 1 -28.86 26.88 29.06
C MET A 1 -28.74 26.19 27.70
N ALA A 2 -27.92 26.75 26.82
CA ALA A 2 -27.74 26.20 25.47
C ALA A 2 -26.68 25.08 25.54
N GLN A 3 -27.09 23.85 25.27
CA GLN A 3 -26.15 22.76 25.01
C GLN A 3 -25.48 23.01 23.64
N THR A 4 -24.21 23.42 23.65
CA THR A 4 -23.39 23.45 22.45
C THR A 4 -23.12 22.02 22.03
N SER A 5 -23.78 21.57 20.98
CA SER A 5 -23.50 20.32 20.28
C SER A 5 -22.05 20.40 19.74
N LYS A 6 -21.16 19.55 20.23
CA LYS A 6 -19.80 19.43 19.68
C LYS A 6 -19.89 18.97 18.22
N ASP A 7 -19.06 19.59 17.36
CA ASP A 7 -18.93 19.20 15.96
C ASP A 7 -18.55 17.69 15.87
N PRO A 8 -19.22 16.91 15.02
CA PRO A 8 -18.88 15.50 14.79
C PRO A 8 -17.37 15.27 14.50
N VAL A 9 -16.69 16.23 13.89
CA VAL A 9 -15.24 16.20 13.65
C VAL A 9 -14.44 16.29 14.94
N ASP A 10 -14.90 17.05 15.94
CA ASP A 10 -14.22 17.17 17.24
C ASP A 10 -14.39 15.93 18.10
N LEU A 11 -15.54 15.25 18.03
CA LEU A 11 -15.78 13.96 18.68
C LEU A 11 -14.87 12.85 18.11
N VAL A 12 -14.66 12.82 16.81
CA VAL A 12 -13.74 11.89 16.15
C VAL A 12 -12.28 12.19 16.50
N ARG A 13 -11.90 13.47 16.59
CA ARG A 13 -10.54 13.89 17.03
C ARG A 13 -10.27 13.50 18.50
N GLU A 14 -11.23 13.62 19.38
CA GLU A 14 -11.10 13.17 20.79
C GLU A 14 -10.98 11.65 20.92
N GLY A 15 -11.73 10.89 20.10
CA GLY A 15 -11.64 9.42 20.02
C GLY A 15 -10.26 8.94 19.55
N VAL A 16 -9.72 9.54 18.50
CA VAL A 16 -8.38 9.21 17.97
C VAL A 16 -7.27 9.53 18.98
N ARG A 17 -7.41 10.59 19.78
CA ARG A 17 -6.42 10.92 20.82
C ARG A 17 -6.34 9.89 21.95
N LYS A 18 -7.39 9.15 22.24
CA LYS A 18 -7.44 8.20 23.37
C LYS A 18 -6.99 6.78 23.00
N VAL A 19 -7.08 6.39 21.73
CA VAL A 19 -6.95 4.99 21.30
C VAL A 19 -5.67 4.72 20.48
N VAL A 20 -5.08 5.74 19.88
CA VAL A 20 -3.93 5.57 18.97
C VAL A 20 -2.63 5.97 19.65
N PRO A 21 -1.60 5.08 19.75
CA PRO A 21 -0.27 5.42 20.28
C PRO A 21 0.39 6.59 19.53
N GLU A 22 1.21 7.40 20.23
CA GLU A 22 1.87 8.58 19.64
C GLU A 22 2.60 8.33 18.32
N PRO A 23 3.33 7.24 18.10
CA PRO A 23 3.94 6.96 16.80
C PRO A 23 2.93 6.79 15.67
N ALA A 24 1.83 6.10 15.95
CA ALA A 24 0.74 5.92 14.98
C ALA A 24 -0.05 7.23 14.74
N ARG A 25 -0.12 8.12 15.77
CA ARG A 25 -0.70 9.47 15.60
C ARG A 25 0.16 10.37 14.70
N ARG A 26 1.48 10.27 14.76
CA ARG A 26 2.37 11.01 13.86
C ARG A 26 2.24 10.51 12.43
N PHE A 27 2.14 9.19 12.22
CA PHE A 27 1.85 8.58 10.94
C PHE A 27 0.49 9.05 10.39
N LEU A 28 -0.56 8.99 11.20
CA LEU A 28 -1.89 9.48 10.84
C LEU A 28 -1.91 11.01 10.62
N ARG A 29 -1.13 11.79 11.38
CA ARG A 29 -1.00 13.24 11.14
C ARG A 29 -0.34 13.56 9.82
N ARG A 30 0.66 12.78 9.37
CA ARG A 30 1.28 12.95 8.05
C ARG A 30 0.38 12.49 6.91
N LEU A 31 -0.40 11.43 7.11
CA LEU A 31 -1.44 11.02 6.15
C LEU A 31 -2.58 12.04 6.02
N VAL A 32 -2.82 12.83 7.07
CA VAL A 32 -3.92 13.81 7.14
C VAL A 32 -3.43 15.24 6.88
N SER A 33 -2.17 15.57 7.20
CA SER A 33 -1.56 16.85 6.83
C SER A 33 -1.06 16.75 5.41
N GLY A 34 -1.91 17.02 4.44
CA GLY A 34 -1.45 17.40 3.11
C GLY A 34 -0.36 18.46 3.25
N SER A 35 0.73 18.32 2.51
CA SER A 35 1.82 19.27 2.46
C SER A 35 1.28 20.71 2.33
N PRO A 36 1.91 21.70 2.94
CA PRO A 36 1.45 23.07 2.79
C PRO A 36 1.38 23.42 1.31
N VAL A 37 0.23 23.93 0.89
CA VAL A 37 0.03 24.49 -0.45
C VAL A 37 1.13 25.51 -0.70
N PRO A 38 1.93 25.40 -1.78
CA PRO A 38 2.91 26.42 -2.13
C PRO A 38 2.18 27.75 -2.36
N PRO A 39 2.79 28.89 -2.03
CA PRO A 39 2.18 30.18 -2.32
C PRO A 39 1.95 30.32 -3.83
N GLU A 40 0.80 30.87 -4.18
CA GLU A 40 0.36 31.21 -5.54
C GLU A 40 1.46 31.94 -6.32
N SER A 41 2.25 31.23 -7.11
CA SER A 41 2.97 31.78 -8.26
C SER A 41 3.68 30.68 -9.05
N ALA A 42 2.93 29.82 -9.72
CA ALA A 42 3.34 29.21 -10.98
C ALA A 42 2.06 28.78 -11.69
N SER A 43 1.60 29.59 -12.61
CA SER A 43 0.56 29.23 -13.57
C SER A 43 1.11 28.08 -14.44
N LEU A 44 0.90 26.86 -14.03
CA LEU A 44 0.97 25.70 -14.89
C LEU A 44 -0.34 25.62 -15.66
N THR A 45 -0.33 26.17 -16.86
CA THR A 45 -1.39 25.93 -17.85
C THR A 45 -1.31 24.47 -18.27
N LEU A 46 -2.02 23.60 -17.57
CA LEU A 46 -2.32 22.26 -18.07
C LEU A 46 -3.34 22.43 -19.19
N THR A 47 -2.89 22.37 -20.44
CA THR A 47 -3.79 22.12 -21.55
C THR A 47 -4.38 20.72 -21.34
N PRO A 48 -5.72 20.56 -21.40
CA PRO A 48 -6.32 19.24 -21.41
C PRO A 48 -5.87 18.54 -22.70
N THR A 49 -4.91 17.65 -22.62
CA THR A 49 -4.69 16.68 -23.69
C THR A 49 -5.72 15.58 -23.44
N ASP A 50 -6.62 15.37 -24.41
CA ASP A 50 -7.45 14.18 -24.50
C ASP A 50 -6.57 12.94 -24.21
N PRO A 51 -7.09 11.92 -23.50
CA PRO A 51 -6.34 10.68 -23.32
C PRO A 51 -6.01 10.15 -24.71
N ALA A 52 -4.74 10.26 -25.09
CA ALA A 52 -4.27 9.83 -26.39
C ALA A 52 -4.52 8.34 -26.54
N VAL A 53 -5.39 7.97 -27.48
CA VAL A 53 -5.45 6.60 -28.00
C VAL A 53 -4.05 6.28 -28.50
N PRO A 54 -3.38 5.19 -28.03
CA PRO A 54 -2.04 4.87 -28.45
C PRO A 54 -1.99 4.68 -29.96
N GLY A 55 -1.27 5.57 -30.62
CA GLY A 55 -0.93 5.39 -32.04
C GLY A 55 0.08 4.25 -32.20
N PRO A 56 0.12 3.59 -33.36
CA PRO A 56 1.05 2.48 -33.60
C PRO A 56 2.50 3.02 -33.60
N GLY A 57 3.26 2.70 -32.54
CA GLY A 57 4.70 2.97 -32.46
C GLY A 57 5.20 3.77 -31.25
N GLY A 58 4.35 4.23 -30.35
CA GLY A 58 4.75 4.84 -29.08
C GLY A 58 4.90 3.77 -27.99
N GLY A 59 5.99 3.80 -27.22
CA GLY A 59 6.07 3.06 -25.97
C GLY A 59 4.94 3.48 -25.00
N PRO A 60 4.65 2.68 -23.95
CA PRO A 60 3.58 2.99 -23.03
C PRO A 60 3.79 4.38 -22.41
N VAL A 61 2.76 5.23 -22.52
CA VAL A 61 2.75 6.53 -21.84
C VAL A 61 2.66 6.22 -20.33
N PRO A 62 3.53 6.80 -19.47
CA PRO A 62 3.44 6.59 -18.03
C PRO A 62 2.03 6.89 -17.54
N GLY A 63 1.45 5.94 -16.77
CA GLY A 63 0.14 6.13 -16.17
C GLY A 63 0.18 7.26 -15.13
N ILE A 64 -0.99 7.76 -14.73
CA ILE A 64 -1.09 8.82 -13.73
C ILE A 64 -0.41 8.43 -12.41
N TYR A 65 -0.55 7.19 -11.97
CA TYR A 65 0.12 6.69 -10.76
C TYR A 65 1.64 6.73 -10.89
N GLU A 66 2.20 6.28 -12.01
CA GLU A 66 3.64 6.31 -12.25
C GLU A 66 4.16 7.75 -12.14
N THR A 67 3.50 8.69 -12.83
CA THR A 67 3.86 10.11 -12.78
C THR A 67 3.82 10.67 -11.36
N LEU A 68 2.76 10.40 -10.61
CA LEU A 68 2.59 10.89 -9.24
C LEU A 68 3.64 10.29 -8.29
N TYR A 69 3.91 9.00 -8.39
CA TYR A 69 4.90 8.33 -7.52
C TYR A 69 6.34 8.71 -7.86
N GLU A 70 6.70 8.91 -9.14
CA GLU A 70 8.02 9.45 -9.51
C GLU A 70 8.21 10.86 -8.94
N GLN A 71 7.22 11.74 -9.09
CA GLN A 71 7.27 13.08 -8.50
C GLN A 71 7.31 13.06 -6.97
N HIS A 72 6.60 12.12 -6.34
CA HIS A 72 6.63 11.94 -4.90
C HIS A 72 8.02 11.49 -4.43
N ALA A 73 8.64 10.54 -5.13
CA ALA A 73 9.98 10.07 -4.85
C ALA A 73 11.05 11.17 -5.01
N GLU A 74 10.90 12.09 -5.97
CA GLU A 74 11.80 13.22 -6.16
C GLU A 74 11.72 14.26 -5.03
N ARG A 75 10.53 14.45 -4.46
CA ARG A 75 10.27 15.50 -3.45
C ARG A 75 10.55 15.05 -2.01
N HIS A 76 10.62 13.75 -1.78
CA HIS A 76 10.64 13.19 -0.43
C HIS A 76 11.81 12.25 -0.19
N ASP A 77 12.32 12.28 1.04
CA ASP A 77 13.30 11.31 1.53
C ASP A 77 12.65 9.94 1.79
N ASP A 78 13.48 8.94 2.04
CA ASP A 78 13.04 7.57 2.27
C ASP A 78 12.07 7.43 3.46
N TYR A 79 12.29 8.22 4.53
CA TYR A 79 11.41 8.20 5.70
C TYR A 79 10.02 8.78 5.39
N THR A 80 9.95 9.77 4.52
CA THR A 80 8.69 10.38 4.10
C THR A 80 7.94 9.45 3.14
N VAL A 81 8.65 8.77 2.24
CA VAL A 81 8.05 7.83 1.27
C VAL A 81 7.39 6.62 1.94
N VAL A 82 7.99 6.08 3.02
CA VAL A 82 7.50 4.85 3.68
C VAL A 82 7.00 5.07 5.12
N GLY A 83 7.10 6.29 5.65
CA GLY A 83 6.69 6.65 7.01
C GLY A 83 7.75 6.35 8.09
N GLU A 84 7.49 6.89 9.29
CA GLU A 84 8.35 6.65 10.46
C GLU A 84 8.22 5.20 10.96
N GLY A 85 9.29 4.65 11.53
CA GLY A 85 9.29 3.30 12.10
C GLY A 85 9.43 2.17 11.07
N ILE A 86 10.14 2.45 9.98
CA ILE A 86 10.44 1.53 8.87
C ILE A 86 10.69 0.09 9.33
N GLU A 87 11.62 -0.08 10.29
CA GLU A 87 12.00 -1.42 10.76
C GLU A 87 10.90 -2.11 11.55
N ARG A 88 10.21 -1.36 12.43
CA ARG A 88 9.10 -1.91 13.21
C ARG A 88 7.94 -2.33 12.31
N PHE A 89 7.58 -1.51 11.34
CA PHE A 89 6.52 -1.87 10.38
C PHE A 89 6.95 -3.03 9.49
N GLY A 90 8.19 -3.10 9.05
CA GLY A 90 8.71 -4.25 8.30
C GLY A 90 8.59 -5.56 9.09
N ARG A 91 8.97 -5.55 10.39
CA ARG A 91 8.77 -6.73 11.27
C ARG A 91 7.29 -7.09 11.44
N LEU A 92 6.41 -6.10 11.54
CA LEU A 92 4.97 -6.32 11.65
C LEU A 92 4.40 -6.93 10.36
N GLU A 93 4.81 -6.45 9.20
CA GLU A 93 4.44 -7.01 7.90
C GLU A 93 4.91 -8.46 7.76
N LEU A 94 6.16 -8.75 8.12
CA LEU A 94 6.65 -10.13 8.14
C LEU A 94 5.84 -11.01 9.09
N ALA A 95 5.53 -10.54 10.30
CA ALA A 95 4.72 -11.28 11.27
C ALA A 95 3.29 -11.57 10.74
N ILE A 96 2.70 -10.65 9.98
CA ILE A 96 1.42 -10.85 9.29
C ILE A 96 1.56 -12.00 8.28
N LEU A 97 2.57 -11.95 7.41
CA LEU A 97 2.77 -12.98 6.37
C LEU A 97 3.05 -14.35 6.97
N GLN A 98 3.86 -14.42 8.04
CA GLN A 98 4.14 -15.67 8.77
C GLN A 98 2.87 -16.25 9.40
N LYS A 99 2.04 -15.40 10.02
CA LYS A 99 0.73 -15.80 10.56
C LYS A 99 -0.18 -16.39 9.49
N GLU A 100 -0.13 -15.85 8.27
CA GLU A 100 -0.92 -16.31 7.13
C GLU A 100 -0.28 -17.47 6.36
N GLY A 101 0.84 -17.97 6.84
CA GLY A 101 1.41 -19.24 6.38
C GLY A 101 2.58 -19.12 5.42
N LEU A 102 3.21 -17.93 5.28
CA LEU A 102 4.44 -17.80 4.50
C LEU A 102 5.52 -18.75 5.05
N GLN A 103 6.16 -19.53 4.16
CA GLN A 103 7.24 -20.45 4.49
C GLN A 103 8.58 -19.99 3.90
N PRO A 104 9.72 -20.32 4.51
CA PRO A 104 11.04 -19.85 4.08
C PRO A 104 11.40 -20.16 2.62
N THR A 105 10.93 -21.27 2.08
CA THR A 105 11.28 -21.76 0.73
C THR A 105 10.33 -21.27 -0.37
N GLN A 106 9.35 -20.44 -0.02
CA GLN A 106 8.31 -19.98 -0.94
C GLN A 106 8.75 -18.80 -1.79
N THR A 107 7.98 -18.57 -2.86
CA THR A 107 8.03 -17.37 -3.70
C THR A 107 7.02 -16.36 -3.19
N LEU A 108 7.52 -15.20 -2.76
CA LEU A 108 6.73 -14.05 -2.33
C LEU A 108 6.84 -12.92 -3.37
N VAL A 109 5.71 -12.38 -3.79
CA VAL A 109 5.63 -11.11 -4.53
C VAL A 109 5.18 -10.01 -3.57
N ASP A 110 5.96 -8.94 -3.49
CA ASP A 110 5.68 -7.73 -2.71
C ASP A 110 5.31 -6.60 -3.68
N LEU A 111 4.01 -6.37 -3.83
CA LEU A 111 3.46 -5.33 -4.70
C LEU A 111 3.54 -3.97 -4.02
N GLY A 112 4.14 -2.99 -4.69
CA GLY A 112 4.40 -1.67 -4.12
C GLY A 112 5.40 -1.76 -2.97
N CYS A 113 6.52 -2.48 -3.20
CA CYS A 113 7.53 -2.79 -2.18
C CYS A 113 8.19 -1.55 -1.57
N GLY A 114 7.96 -0.37 -2.14
CA GLY A 114 8.57 0.89 -1.71
C GLY A 114 10.09 0.77 -1.68
N ILE A 115 10.74 1.40 -0.72
CA ILE A 115 12.20 1.33 -0.51
C ILE A 115 12.66 0.04 0.20
N GLY A 116 11.86 -1.03 0.17
CA GLY A 116 12.22 -2.33 0.74
C GLY A 116 12.05 -2.44 2.25
N ARG A 117 10.99 -1.84 2.81
CA ARG A 117 10.66 -1.94 4.25
C ARG A 117 10.44 -3.38 4.68
N LEU A 118 9.54 -4.09 3.99
CA LEU A 118 9.31 -5.51 4.19
C LEU A 118 10.51 -6.34 3.74
N ALA A 119 11.10 -6.01 2.60
CA ALA A 119 12.25 -6.72 2.02
C ALA A 119 13.38 -6.90 3.02
N ALA A 120 13.73 -5.87 3.80
CA ALA A 120 14.79 -5.92 4.81
C ALA A 120 14.55 -6.98 5.90
N GLN A 121 13.30 -7.37 6.13
CA GLN A 121 12.91 -8.38 7.11
C GLN A 121 12.67 -9.76 6.49
N VAL A 122 12.06 -9.79 5.30
CA VAL A 122 11.64 -11.05 4.69
C VAL A 122 12.75 -11.71 3.87
N VAL A 123 13.64 -10.94 3.23
CA VAL A 123 14.75 -11.48 2.42
C VAL A 123 15.69 -12.37 3.24
N PRO A 124 16.18 -11.96 4.44
CA PRO A 124 17.00 -12.85 5.27
C PRO A 124 16.22 -14.03 5.84
N TRP A 125 14.89 -13.95 5.94
CA TRP A 125 14.05 -15.03 6.46
C TRP A 125 13.69 -16.08 5.39
N LEU A 126 13.61 -15.71 4.10
CA LEU A 126 13.32 -16.60 2.98
C LEU A 126 14.55 -17.47 2.61
N VAL A 127 14.84 -18.48 3.42
CA VAL A 127 15.99 -19.38 3.17
C VAL A 127 15.68 -20.34 2.04
N GLY A 128 16.33 -20.15 0.88
CA GLY A 128 16.08 -20.94 -0.34
C GLY A 128 14.81 -20.54 -1.10
N GLY A 129 14.10 -19.51 -0.64
CA GLY A 129 12.92 -18.95 -1.30
C GLY A 129 13.26 -17.88 -2.33
N HIS A 130 12.22 -17.22 -2.84
CA HIS A 130 12.36 -16.14 -3.82
C HIS A 130 11.51 -14.92 -3.42
N TYR A 131 12.17 -13.78 -3.20
CA TYR A 131 11.51 -12.48 -3.04
C TYR A 131 11.46 -11.74 -4.37
N ILE A 132 10.28 -11.27 -4.75
CA ILE A 132 10.05 -10.44 -5.94
C ILE A 132 9.41 -9.14 -5.49
N GLY A 133 10.20 -8.06 -5.43
CA GLY A 133 9.69 -6.72 -5.16
C GLY A 133 9.26 -6.03 -6.44
N THR A 134 8.02 -5.52 -6.47
CA THR A 134 7.53 -4.72 -7.59
C THR A 134 7.15 -3.33 -7.12
N ASP A 135 7.40 -2.31 -7.94
CA ASP A 135 6.95 -0.95 -7.69
C ASP A 135 6.75 -0.22 -9.01
N ILE A 136 5.91 0.81 -9.01
CA ILE A 136 5.63 1.61 -10.19
C ILE A 136 6.74 2.62 -10.47
N SER A 137 7.47 3.07 -9.44
CA SER A 137 8.58 4.02 -9.55
C SER A 137 9.93 3.31 -9.71
N GLN A 138 10.64 3.61 -10.80
CA GLN A 138 12.01 3.12 -11.03
C GLN A 138 12.98 3.68 -9.98
N GLN A 139 12.79 4.92 -9.55
CA GLN A 139 13.64 5.54 -8.54
C GLN A 139 13.51 4.83 -7.19
N ILE A 140 12.28 4.51 -6.78
CA ILE A 140 11.99 3.79 -5.54
C ILE A 140 12.62 2.39 -5.58
N LEU A 141 12.45 1.64 -6.69
CA LEU A 141 13.09 0.32 -6.86
C LEU A 141 14.61 0.39 -6.78
N THR A 142 15.22 1.43 -7.34
CA THR A 142 16.68 1.62 -7.26
C THR A 142 17.13 1.84 -5.81
N ARG A 143 16.38 2.64 -5.04
CA ARG A 143 16.64 2.85 -3.60
C ARG A 143 16.45 1.55 -2.81
N ALA A 144 15.38 0.78 -3.09
CA ALA A 144 15.13 -0.52 -2.47
C ALA A 144 16.28 -1.50 -2.72
N ALA A 145 16.69 -1.67 -3.98
CA ALA A 145 17.79 -2.56 -4.35
C ALA A 145 19.09 -2.18 -3.65
N HIS A 146 19.43 -0.89 -3.65
CA HIS A 146 20.62 -0.38 -2.96
C HIS A 146 20.56 -0.63 -1.45
N ARG A 147 19.41 -0.31 -0.81
CA ARG A 147 19.21 -0.53 0.62
C ARG A 147 19.38 -2.02 0.98
N ILE A 148 18.75 -2.93 0.23
CA ILE A 148 18.81 -4.35 0.52
C ILE A 148 20.22 -4.90 0.30
N ALA A 149 20.95 -4.45 -0.72
CA ALA A 149 22.36 -4.81 -0.91
C ALA A 149 23.26 -4.39 0.27
N VAL A 150 22.90 -3.32 0.98
CA VAL A 150 23.65 -2.85 2.18
C VAL A 150 23.24 -3.63 3.43
N VAL A 151 21.94 -3.83 3.68
CA VAL A 151 21.46 -4.44 4.95
C VAL A 151 21.44 -5.96 4.91
N VAL A 152 21.42 -6.58 3.72
CA VAL A 152 21.45 -8.03 3.50
C VAL A 152 22.41 -8.32 2.34
N PRO A 153 23.74 -8.17 2.55
CA PRO A 153 24.72 -8.28 1.45
C PRO A 153 24.80 -9.67 0.82
N ASP A 154 24.52 -10.71 1.61
CA ASP A 154 24.51 -12.13 1.16
C ASP A 154 23.14 -12.75 1.44
N PRO A 155 22.12 -12.44 0.63
CA PRO A 155 20.77 -12.92 0.87
C PRO A 155 20.68 -14.45 0.71
N PRO A 156 20.05 -15.16 1.67
CA PRO A 156 19.84 -16.61 1.55
C PRO A 156 18.73 -16.96 0.56
N SER A 157 18.02 -15.97 0.06
CA SER A 157 16.96 -16.05 -0.94
C SER A 157 17.40 -15.47 -2.28
N LYS A 158 16.72 -15.89 -3.35
CA LYS A 158 16.76 -15.15 -4.61
C LYS A 158 15.99 -13.84 -4.45
N VAL A 159 16.54 -12.73 -4.95
CA VAL A 159 15.89 -11.41 -4.94
C VAL A 159 15.76 -10.90 -6.37
N THR A 160 14.57 -10.43 -6.73
CA THR A 160 14.26 -9.84 -8.04
C THR A 160 13.49 -8.53 -7.84
N TRP A 161 13.86 -7.51 -8.59
CA TRP A 161 13.16 -6.22 -8.62
C TRP A 161 12.53 -6.02 -9.98
N ILE A 162 11.25 -5.67 -10.02
CA ILE A 162 10.48 -5.51 -11.26
C ILE A 162 9.76 -4.17 -11.24
N LYS A 163 10.04 -3.32 -12.23
CA LYS A 163 9.21 -2.15 -12.48
C LYS A 163 7.88 -2.59 -13.10
N GLN A 164 6.78 -2.20 -12.47
CA GLN A 164 5.44 -2.51 -12.93
C GLN A 164 4.73 -1.21 -13.30
N SER A 165 4.58 -0.96 -14.60
CA SER A 165 3.98 0.28 -15.13
C SER A 165 2.49 0.17 -15.43
N ASP A 166 1.94 -1.05 -15.35
CA ASP A 166 0.51 -1.35 -15.57
C ASP A 166 0.00 -2.36 -14.52
N ASN A 167 -1.24 -2.77 -14.68
CA ASN A 167 -1.87 -3.72 -13.75
C ASN A 167 -1.53 -5.19 -14.05
N THR A 168 -0.50 -5.47 -14.88
CA THR A 168 -0.10 -6.82 -15.31
C THR A 168 1.28 -7.17 -14.76
N PHE A 169 1.40 -8.31 -14.09
CA PHE A 169 2.68 -8.79 -13.57
C PHE A 169 3.44 -9.55 -14.66
N PRO A 170 4.70 -9.20 -14.99
CA PRO A 170 5.54 -9.96 -15.90
C PRO A 170 6.09 -11.23 -15.22
N ILE A 171 5.20 -11.99 -14.61
CA ILE A 171 5.45 -13.21 -13.84
C ILE A 171 4.61 -14.34 -14.47
N PRO A 172 5.16 -15.55 -14.66
CA PRO A 172 4.40 -16.66 -15.21
C PRO A 172 3.22 -17.08 -14.35
N ASP A 173 2.19 -17.66 -14.98
CA ASP A 173 0.98 -18.14 -14.32
C ASP A 173 1.29 -19.20 -13.26
N ALA A 174 0.59 -19.14 -12.15
CA ALA A 174 0.59 -20.13 -11.07
C ALA A 174 2.00 -20.50 -10.53
N THR A 175 2.91 -19.51 -10.46
CA THR A 175 4.29 -19.74 -9.95
C THR A 175 4.54 -19.11 -8.58
N VAL A 176 3.60 -18.30 -8.06
CA VAL A 176 3.75 -17.55 -6.82
C VAL A 176 2.97 -18.24 -5.69
N ASP A 177 3.60 -18.36 -4.53
CA ASP A 177 2.99 -18.94 -3.32
C ASP A 177 2.16 -17.92 -2.56
N MET A 178 2.71 -16.72 -2.42
CA MET A 178 2.05 -15.62 -1.71
C MET A 178 2.32 -14.29 -2.41
N VAL A 179 1.28 -13.46 -2.49
CA VAL A 179 1.39 -12.05 -2.87
C VAL A 179 1.08 -11.21 -1.65
N CYS A 180 1.76 -10.10 -1.46
CA CYS A 180 1.37 -9.10 -0.48
C CYS A 180 1.35 -7.69 -1.09
N ALA A 181 0.55 -6.80 -0.48
CA ALA A 181 0.42 -5.40 -0.88
C ALA A 181 0.08 -4.54 0.35
N PHE A 182 1.09 -4.02 1.02
CA PHE A 182 0.90 -3.17 2.20
C PHE A 182 0.92 -1.69 1.81
N SER A 183 -0.18 -1.00 2.11
CA SER A 183 -0.40 0.42 1.78
C SER A 183 -0.43 0.74 0.28
N VAL A 184 -0.79 -0.22 -0.57
CA VAL A 184 -1.01 -0.03 -2.02
C VAL A 184 -2.47 0.34 -2.29
N PHE A 185 -3.41 -0.51 -1.85
CA PHE A 185 -4.84 -0.31 -2.07
C PHE A 185 -5.44 0.84 -1.23
N THR A 186 -4.61 1.48 -0.44
CA THR A 186 -4.90 2.77 0.21
C THR A 186 -4.72 3.97 -0.73
N HIS A 187 -4.21 3.74 -1.94
CA HIS A 187 -3.90 4.77 -2.95
C HIS A 187 -4.42 4.43 -4.35
N THR A 188 -5.02 3.25 -4.53
CA THR A 188 -5.45 2.73 -5.83
C THR A 188 -6.95 2.84 -5.98
N GLU A 189 -7.44 3.32 -7.12
CA GLU A 189 -8.88 3.32 -7.44
C GLU A 189 -9.43 1.89 -7.49
N HIS A 190 -10.73 1.73 -7.27
CA HIS A 190 -11.35 0.40 -7.13
C HIS A 190 -11.29 -0.42 -8.41
N GLU A 191 -11.38 0.22 -9.58
CA GLU A 191 -11.24 -0.42 -10.89
C GLU A 191 -9.83 -0.97 -11.10
N ASP A 192 -8.80 -0.21 -10.71
CA ASP A 192 -7.41 -0.66 -10.77
C ASP A 192 -7.14 -1.74 -9.72
N THR A 193 -7.73 -1.62 -8.53
CA THR A 193 -7.72 -2.68 -7.52
C THR A 193 -8.24 -4.01 -8.09
N TYR A 194 -9.36 -3.98 -8.82
CA TYR A 194 -9.89 -5.17 -9.50
C TYR A 194 -8.90 -5.75 -10.51
N ASN A 195 -8.31 -4.91 -11.37
CA ASN A 195 -7.37 -5.35 -12.40
C ASN A 195 -6.11 -5.97 -11.77
N ILE A 196 -5.55 -5.34 -10.74
CA ILE A 196 -4.40 -5.84 -9.99
C ILE A 196 -4.72 -7.19 -9.33
N LEU A 197 -5.85 -7.30 -8.63
CA LEU A 197 -6.27 -8.55 -7.99
C LEU A 197 -6.48 -9.67 -9.02
N LYS A 198 -7.06 -9.36 -10.19
CA LYS A 198 -7.28 -10.32 -11.26
C LYS A 198 -5.95 -10.87 -11.81
N ASP A 199 -4.97 -10.01 -12.05
CA ASP A 199 -3.68 -10.47 -12.56
C ASP A 199 -2.83 -11.14 -11.47
N ALA A 200 -2.89 -10.66 -10.24
CA ALA A 200 -2.31 -11.35 -9.09
C ALA A 200 -2.86 -12.78 -8.93
N ARG A 201 -4.17 -12.97 -9.20
CA ARG A 201 -4.79 -14.31 -9.19
C ARG A 201 -4.19 -15.23 -10.27
N ARG A 202 -3.89 -14.70 -11.45
CA ARG A 202 -3.26 -15.46 -12.54
C ARG A 202 -1.88 -16.00 -12.14
N ILE A 203 -1.04 -15.17 -11.52
CA ILE A 203 0.32 -15.57 -11.14
C ILE A 203 0.36 -16.46 -9.90
N THR A 204 -0.69 -16.43 -9.06
CA THR A 204 -0.74 -17.18 -7.80
C THR A 204 -1.21 -18.61 -8.06
N ARG A 205 -0.47 -19.59 -7.54
CA ARG A 205 -0.84 -21.00 -7.63
C ARG A 205 -2.15 -21.29 -6.87
N PRO A 206 -2.89 -22.36 -7.22
CA PRO A 206 -4.04 -22.80 -6.43
C PRO A 206 -3.65 -23.02 -4.96
N GLY A 207 -4.48 -22.54 -4.03
CA GLY A 207 -4.20 -22.56 -2.59
C GLY A 207 -3.17 -21.52 -2.12
N GLY A 208 -2.62 -20.71 -3.04
CA GLY A 208 -1.76 -19.58 -2.66
C GLY A 208 -2.56 -18.43 -2.03
N THR A 209 -1.88 -17.48 -1.41
CA THR A 209 -2.51 -16.43 -0.58
C THR A 209 -2.18 -15.05 -1.10
N PHE A 210 -3.12 -14.10 -1.00
CA PHE A 210 -2.85 -12.68 -1.14
C PHE A 210 -3.20 -11.96 0.17
N VAL A 211 -2.22 -11.25 0.74
CA VAL A 211 -2.36 -10.44 1.94
C VAL A 211 -2.29 -8.97 1.54
N LEU A 212 -3.34 -8.21 1.78
CA LEU A 212 -3.39 -6.80 1.41
C LEU A 212 -3.87 -5.93 2.56
N SER A 213 -3.51 -4.64 2.55
CA SER A 213 -4.05 -3.66 3.48
C SER A 213 -4.85 -2.57 2.78
N CYS A 214 -5.91 -2.09 3.44
CA CYS A 214 -6.81 -1.06 2.94
C CYS A 214 -7.39 -0.20 4.07
N LEU A 215 -8.16 0.84 3.68
CA LEU A 215 -8.77 1.83 4.57
C LEU A 215 -10.31 1.72 4.53
N PRO A 216 -10.93 0.69 5.12
CA PRO A 216 -12.38 0.57 5.11
C PRO A 216 -13.02 1.60 6.03
N MET A 217 -14.20 2.10 5.65
CA MET A 217 -14.93 3.19 6.31
C MET A 217 -15.48 2.82 7.71
N ASP A 218 -15.36 1.56 8.11
CA ASP A 218 -15.67 1.13 9.49
C ASP A 218 -14.59 1.53 10.50
N LEU A 219 -13.37 1.92 10.04
CA LEU A 219 -12.33 2.50 10.88
C LEU A 219 -12.51 4.01 11.06
N ASP A 220 -12.35 4.49 12.31
CA ASP A 220 -12.38 5.93 12.60
C ASP A 220 -11.31 6.70 11.81
N ALA A 221 -10.11 6.15 11.68
CA ALA A 221 -9.02 6.73 10.90
C ALA A 221 -9.41 6.92 9.43
N SER A 222 -10.06 5.94 8.81
CA SER A 222 -10.52 6.02 7.43
C SER A 222 -11.57 7.10 7.23
N ARG A 223 -12.52 7.24 8.17
CA ARG A 223 -13.53 8.31 8.14
C ARG A 223 -12.90 9.70 8.24
N VAL A 224 -11.89 9.88 9.08
CA VAL A 224 -11.14 11.15 9.18
C VAL A 224 -10.41 11.46 7.86
N ILE A 225 -9.75 10.47 7.26
CA ILE A 225 -9.10 10.60 5.95
C ILE A 225 -10.11 11.02 4.89
N PHE A 226 -11.25 10.33 4.81
CA PHE A 226 -12.32 10.64 3.85
C PHE A 226 -12.84 12.06 3.98
N VAL A 227 -13.19 12.49 5.21
CA VAL A 227 -13.69 13.85 5.47
C VAL A 227 -12.65 14.91 5.13
N ASN A 228 -11.36 14.68 5.40
CA ASN A 228 -10.31 15.61 5.03
C ASN A 228 -10.11 15.67 3.51
N SER A 229 -10.11 14.54 2.83
CA SER A 229 -10.02 14.47 1.36
C SER A 229 -11.21 15.15 0.68
N SER A 230 -12.41 15.13 1.27
CA SER A 230 -13.59 15.80 0.72
C SER A 230 -13.49 17.34 0.71
N LYS A 231 -12.59 17.92 1.51
CA LYS A 231 -12.33 19.37 1.57
C LYS A 231 -11.32 19.83 0.52
N VAL A 232 -10.64 18.92 -0.14
CA VAL A 232 -9.66 19.23 -1.19
C VAL A 232 -10.39 19.40 -2.51
N ASP A 233 -10.05 20.46 -3.27
CA ASP A 233 -10.60 20.67 -4.60
C ASP A 233 -10.41 19.45 -5.52
N PHE A 234 -11.38 19.22 -6.42
CA PHE A 234 -11.38 18.04 -7.27
C PHE A 234 -10.09 17.92 -8.10
N ASN A 235 -9.63 18.99 -8.71
CA ASN A 235 -8.41 18.97 -9.52
C ASN A 235 -7.15 18.79 -8.65
N ALA A 236 -7.13 19.43 -7.48
CA ALA A 236 -6.02 19.30 -6.53
C ALA A 236 -5.86 17.89 -5.97
N ARG A 237 -6.94 17.08 -5.93
CA ARG A 237 -6.85 15.68 -5.51
C ARG A 237 -6.01 14.80 -6.44
N TRP A 238 -5.82 15.21 -7.69
CA TRP A 238 -5.06 14.50 -8.71
C TRP A 238 -3.67 15.07 -8.96
N SER A 239 -3.25 16.04 -8.15
CA SER A 239 -1.91 16.65 -8.24
C SER A 239 -0.88 15.98 -7.31
N ASP A 240 -1.29 15.04 -6.46
CA ASP A 240 -0.43 14.33 -5.51
C ASP A 240 -1.01 12.94 -5.21
N VAL A 241 -0.18 12.10 -4.56
CA VAL A 241 -0.61 10.78 -4.07
C VAL A 241 -1.72 10.97 -3.02
N ARG A 242 -2.89 10.40 -3.29
CA ARG A 242 -4.06 10.53 -2.43
C ARG A 242 -4.41 9.22 -1.72
N ASN A 243 -5.10 9.32 -0.59
CA ASN A 243 -5.67 8.15 0.05
C ASN A 243 -7.03 7.80 -0.56
N VAL A 244 -7.24 6.52 -0.81
CA VAL A 244 -8.51 5.92 -1.25
C VAL A 244 -9.10 5.12 -0.09
N THR A 245 -10.32 5.45 0.30
CA THR A 245 -11.08 4.70 1.31
C THR A 245 -12.06 3.76 0.63
N THR A 246 -12.42 2.68 1.31
CA THR A 246 -13.28 1.63 0.78
C THR A 246 -14.31 1.15 1.82
N SER A 247 -15.01 0.06 1.56
CA SER A 247 -15.75 -0.70 2.57
C SER A 247 -15.35 -2.18 2.52
N VAL A 248 -15.63 -2.90 3.60
CA VAL A 248 -15.38 -4.35 3.66
C VAL A 248 -16.14 -5.06 2.54
N ASP A 249 -17.44 -4.79 2.40
CA ASP A 249 -18.31 -5.43 1.41
C ASP A 249 -17.83 -5.18 -0.04
N LEU A 250 -17.36 -3.95 -0.33
CA LEU A 250 -16.86 -3.60 -1.66
C LEU A 250 -15.56 -4.36 -1.97
N MET A 251 -14.63 -4.43 -1.01
CA MET A 251 -13.38 -5.15 -1.20
C MET A 251 -13.61 -6.66 -1.37
N GLU A 252 -14.54 -7.24 -0.61
CA GLU A 252 -14.93 -8.65 -0.78
C GLU A 252 -15.55 -8.92 -2.15
N MET A 253 -16.40 -8.02 -2.62
CA MET A 253 -17.02 -8.15 -3.96
C MET A 253 -15.95 -8.03 -5.06
N ILE A 254 -15.04 -7.07 -4.98
CA ILE A 254 -13.94 -6.90 -5.94
C ILE A 254 -13.05 -8.15 -5.95
N ALA A 255 -12.68 -8.66 -4.78
CA ALA A 255 -11.87 -9.87 -4.65
C ALA A 255 -12.58 -11.10 -5.25
N LEU A 256 -13.85 -11.28 -4.95
CA LEU A 256 -14.68 -12.38 -5.51
C LEU A 256 -14.73 -12.31 -7.05
N MET A 257 -14.99 -11.11 -7.61
CA MET A 257 -15.02 -10.91 -9.07
C MET A 257 -13.64 -11.17 -9.71
N ALA A 258 -12.56 -10.93 -8.99
CA ALA A 258 -11.19 -11.20 -9.44
C ALA A 258 -10.76 -12.68 -9.26
N GLY A 259 -11.64 -13.57 -8.76
CA GLY A 259 -11.38 -14.99 -8.61
C GLY A 259 -10.74 -15.40 -7.28
N TRP A 260 -10.87 -14.56 -6.26
CA TRP A 260 -10.36 -14.84 -4.91
C TRP A 260 -11.49 -15.19 -3.95
N LYS A 261 -11.16 -15.94 -2.90
CA LYS A 261 -12.03 -16.14 -1.74
C LYS A 261 -11.45 -15.42 -0.54
N THR A 262 -12.28 -14.66 0.17
CA THR A 262 -11.86 -14.06 1.45
C THR A 262 -11.65 -15.15 2.48
N LYS A 263 -10.46 -15.19 3.07
CA LYS A 263 -10.04 -16.11 4.14
C LYS A 263 -10.17 -15.47 5.51
N ALA A 264 -9.71 -14.22 5.65
CA ALA A 264 -9.72 -13.50 6.92
C ALA A 264 -9.74 -11.98 6.75
N TRP A 265 -10.23 -11.30 7.80
CA TRP A 265 -10.10 -9.85 8.00
C TRP A 265 -9.51 -9.56 9.38
N TYR A 266 -8.55 -8.66 9.43
CA TYR A 266 -7.98 -8.13 10.65
C TYR A 266 -8.21 -6.62 10.69
N ARG A 267 -9.05 -6.16 11.61
CA ARG A 267 -9.33 -4.73 11.75
C ARG A 267 -8.08 -3.98 12.15
N GLY A 268 -7.85 -2.85 11.48
CA GLY A 268 -6.64 -2.05 11.66
C GLY A 268 -6.48 -1.41 13.05
N ASP A 269 -7.57 -1.21 13.78
CA ASP A 269 -7.59 -0.65 15.14
C ASP A 269 -7.50 -1.72 16.26
N GLN A 270 -7.53 -3.00 15.91
CA GLN A 270 -7.44 -4.12 16.84
C GLN A 270 -6.06 -4.79 16.78
N LYS A 271 -5.63 -5.31 17.91
CA LYS A 271 -4.35 -5.99 18.04
C LYS A 271 -4.47 -7.46 17.63
N HIS A 272 -3.76 -7.85 16.59
CA HIS A 272 -3.83 -9.20 16.01
C HIS A 272 -2.48 -9.88 15.84
N PHE A 273 -1.37 -9.12 15.84
CA PHE A 273 -0.07 -9.57 15.41
C PHE A 273 0.96 -9.43 16.52
N VAL A 274 1.73 -10.49 16.76
CA VAL A 274 2.80 -10.49 17.77
C VAL A 274 4.11 -10.05 17.12
N VAL A 275 4.71 -8.97 17.64
CA VAL A 275 6.04 -8.49 17.24
C VAL A 275 6.81 -8.16 18.52
N ASP A 276 8.03 -8.67 18.63
CA ASP A 276 8.89 -8.48 19.81
C ASP A 276 8.21 -8.88 21.13
N GLY A 277 7.35 -9.92 21.11
CA GLY A 277 6.59 -10.43 22.26
C GLY A 277 5.33 -9.63 22.60
N GLU A 278 5.02 -8.55 21.90
CA GLU A 278 3.86 -7.71 22.12
C GLU A 278 2.80 -7.85 21.03
N LEU A 279 1.52 -7.80 21.43
CA LEU A 279 0.41 -7.71 20.48
C LEU A 279 0.31 -6.30 19.89
N ASN A 280 0.28 -6.22 18.56
CA ASN A 280 0.24 -5.00 17.78
C ASN A 280 -0.95 -4.98 16.84
N ASN A 281 -1.42 -3.76 16.51
CA ASN A 281 -2.33 -3.48 15.40
C ASN A 281 -1.53 -2.92 14.22
N PHE A 282 -2.06 -3.09 13.01
CA PHE A 282 -1.39 -2.57 11.80
C PHE A 282 -1.77 -1.12 11.49
N GLY A 283 -2.93 -0.65 11.96
CA GLY A 283 -3.46 0.69 11.70
C GLY A 283 -4.34 0.78 10.45
N GLN A 284 -4.06 -0.03 9.44
CA GLN A 284 -4.92 -0.30 8.29
C GLN A 284 -5.55 -1.69 8.48
N SER A 285 -6.76 -1.92 7.97
CA SER A 285 -7.32 -3.27 7.99
C SER A 285 -6.59 -4.17 6.99
N VAL A 286 -6.33 -5.41 7.40
CA VAL A 286 -5.67 -6.40 6.57
C VAL A 286 -6.69 -7.43 6.10
N MET A 287 -6.79 -7.60 4.78
CA MET A 287 -7.60 -8.61 4.12
C MET A 287 -6.70 -9.75 3.64
N VAL A 288 -7.13 -10.97 3.86
CA VAL A 288 -6.43 -12.19 3.42
C VAL A 288 -7.32 -12.93 2.45
N LEU A 289 -6.77 -13.22 1.28
CA LEU A 289 -7.43 -13.88 0.18
C LEU A 289 -6.76 -15.22 -0.14
N GLU A 290 -7.53 -16.21 -0.55
CA GLU A 290 -7.06 -17.52 -1.00
C GLU A 290 -7.42 -17.74 -2.47
N ALA A 291 -6.44 -18.25 -3.24
CA ALA A 291 -6.59 -18.61 -4.65
C ALA A 291 -7.30 -19.96 -4.77
N HIS A 292 -8.42 -20.00 -5.50
CA HIS A 292 -9.14 -21.25 -5.84
C HIS A 292 -8.65 -21.86 -7.12
#